data_e25cf96d58ebab98c5d054338c112b0b
#
_entry.id   e25cf96d58ebab98c5d054338c112b0b
#
_cell.length_a   1.000
_cell.length_b   1.000
_cell.length_c   1.000
_cell.angle_alpha   90.00
_cell.angle_beta   90.00
_cell.angle_gamma   90.00
#
_symmetry.space_group_name_H-M   'P 1'
#
loop_
_entity.id
_entity.type
_entity.pdbx_description
1 polymer ?
#
loop_
_entity_poly.entity_id
_entity_poly.type
_entity_poly.pdbx_seq_one_letter_code
_entity_poly.pdbx_strand_id
1 'polypeptide(L)'
;MVTIERTQTGVRIERRLLKVLKSLAEYLDMSLGDLIEGMTLHAFEGKAPFSPETLEKIAALKGVYGLDLAAADAHRLTETPK
;
A
#
# COMPACT_ATOMS: atom_id res chain seq x y z
N MET A 1 -19.16 -12.33 10.06
CA MET A 1 -19.02 -11.11 9.25
C MET A 1 -19.16 -9.90 10.15
N VAL A 2 -18.33 -8.91 9.96
CA VAL A 2 -18.33 -7.68 10.77
C VAL A 2 -18.98 -6.56 9.96
N THR A 3 -20.00 -5.92 10.52
CA THR A 3 -20.67 -4.79 9.88
C THR A 3 -20.02 -3.49 10.32
N ILE A 4 -19.64 -2.67 9.37
CA ILE A 4 -18.95 -1.39 9.61
C ILE A 4 -19.56 -0.29 8.75
N GLU A 5 -19.17 0.95 9.06
CA GLU A 5 -19.44 2.10 8.19
C GLU A 5 -18.12 2.57 7.59
N ARG A 6 -18.18 2.95 6.32
CA ARG A 6 -17.01 3.55 5.64
C ARG A 6 -17.29 5.01 5.31
N THR A 7 -16.24 5.82 5.39
CA THR A 7 -16.28 7.22 5.03
C THR A 7 -15.36 7.47 3.86
N GLN A 8 -15.82 8.24 2.89
CA GLN A 8 -14.97 8.66 1.79
C GLN A 8 -13.94 9.66 2.31
N THR A 9 -12.66 9.44 1.99
CA THR A 9 -11.58 10.34 2.38
C THR A 9 -10.57 10.43 1.25
N GLY A 10 -9.79 11.50 1.22
CA GLY A 10 -8.76 11.68 0.22
C GLY A 10 -7.41 11.97 0.87
N VAL A 11 -6.37 11.40 0.32
CA VAL A 11 -4.99 11.64 0.75
C VAL A 11 -4.11 11.78 -0.48
N ARG A 12 -2.98 12.45 -0.32
CA ARG A 12 -1.97 12.54 -1.38
C ARG A 12 -0.90 11.50 -1.09
N ILE A 13 -0.61 10.65 -2.06
CA ILE A 13 0.34 9.56 -1.92
C ILE A 13 1.34 9.65 -3.06
N GLU A 14 2.60 9.28 -2.80
CA GLU A 14 3.61 9.23 -3.83
C GLU A 14 3.12 8.38 -5.01
N ARG A 15 3.38 8.87 -6.22
CA ARG A 15 2.76 8.34 -7.44
C ARG A 15 3.08 6.86 -7.70
N ARG A 16 4.36 6.48 -7.61
CA ARG A 16 4.79 5.10 -7.88
C ARG A 16 4.31 4.15 -6.78
N LEU A 17 4.31 4.62 -5.54
CA LEU A 17 3.78 3.87 -4.41
C LEU A 17 2.30 3.55 -4.63
N LEU A 18 1.53 4.54 -5.09
CA LEU A 18 0.11 4.34 -5.38
C LEU A 18 -0.09 3.31 -6.50
N LYS A 19 0.75 3.35 -7.53
CA LYS A 19 0.67 2.38 -8.64
C LYS A 19 0.93 0.96 -8.15
N VAL A 20 1.91 0.77 -7.29
CA VAL A 20 2.18 -0.53 -6.69
C VAL A 20 1.00 -0.98 -5.82
N LEU A 21 0.45 -0.08 -5.00
CA LEU A 21 -0.71 -0.41 -4.16
C LEU A 21 -1.91 -0.85 -5.00
N LYS A 22 -2.24 -0.11 -6.05
CA LYS A 22 -3.37 -0.46 -6.91
C LYS A 22 -3.16 -1.79 -7.62
N SER A 23 -1.96 -2.03 -8.12
CA SER A 23 -1.63 -3.28 -8.80
C SER A 23 -1.67 -4.46 -7.84
N LEU A 24 -1.20 -4.26 -6.62
CA LEU A 24 -1.23 -5.30 -5.59
C LEU A 24 -2.67 -5.64 -5.20
N ALA A 25 -3.52 -4.63 -5.03
CA ALA A 25 -4.92 -4.84 -4.72
C ALA A 25 -5.59 -5.67 -5.81
N GLU A 26 -5.34 -5.33 -7.08
CA GLU A 26 -5.86 -6.09 -8.22
C GLU A 26 -5.38 -7.54 -8.19
N TYR A 27 -4.10 -7.76 -7.94
CA TYR A 27 -3.51 -9.09 -7.85
C TYR A 27 -4.16 -9.92 -6.73
N LEU A 28 -4.49 -9.28 -5.61
CA LEU A 28 -5.08 -9.94 -4.45
C LEU A 28 -6.62 -10.01 -4.52
N ASP A 29 -7.20 -9.56 -5.63
CA ASP A 29 -8.66 -9.53 -5.83
C ASP A 29 -9.41 -8.76 -4.76
N MET A 30 -8.88 -7.61 -4.37
CA MET A 30 -9.54 -6.75 -3.39
C MET A 30 -9.51 -5.30 -3.85
N SER A 31 -10.35 -4.46 -3.25
CA SER A 31 -10.32 -3.03 -3.51
C SER A 31 -9.09 -2.39 -2.85
N LEU A 32 -8.70 -1.22 -3.34
CA LEU A 32 -7.61 -0.47 -2.72
C LEU A 32 -7.92 -0.15 -1.26
N GLY A 33 -9.17 0.22 -0.96
CA GLY A 33 -9.58 0.50 0.41
C GLY A 33 -9.44 -0.72 1.31
N ASP A 34 -9.85 -1.89 0.83
CA ASP A 34 -9.73 -3.13 1.59
C ASP A 34 -8.25 -3.46 1.87
N LEU A 35 -7.40 -3.29 0.86
CA LEU A 35 -5.95 -3.50 1.05
C LEU A 35 -5.39 -2.58 2.12
N ILE A 36 -5.72 -1.28 2.05
CA ILE A 36 -5.23 -0.30 3.02
C ILE A 36 -5.75 -0.62 4.42
N GLU A 37 -7.02 -0.99 4.55
CA GLU A 37 -7.60 -1.38 5.84
C GLU A 37 -6.85 -2.57 6.44
N GLY A 38 -6.60 -3.59 5.63
CA GLY A 38 -5.88 -4.78 6.10
C GLY A 38 -4.47 -4.47 6.55
N MET A 39 -3.74 -3.69 5.75
CA MET A 39 -2.39 -3.27 6.10
C MET A 39 -2.38 -2.49 7.42
N THR A 40 -3.31 -1.56 7.57
CA THR A 40 -3.41 -0.70 8.75
C THR A 40 -3.71 -1.51 10.00
N LEU A 41 -4.69 -2.41 9.92
CA LEU A 41 -5.07 -3.25 11.06
C LEU A 41 -3.91 -4.14 11.51
N HIS A 42 -3.18 -4.72 10.56
CA HIS A 42 -1.99 -5.50 10.89
C HIS A 42 -0.93 -4.63 11.57
N ALA A 43 -0.67 -3.45 11.01
CA ALA A 43 0.32 -2.54 11.56
C ALA A 43 -0.03 -2.12 12.98
N PHE A 44 -1.31 -1.86 13.26
CA PHE A 44 -1.76 -1.47 14.61
C PHE A 44 -1.50 -2.57 15.63
N GLU A 45 -1.50 -3.83 15.22
CA GLU A 45 -1.22 -4.96 16.10
C GLU A 45 0.25 -5.36 16.09
N GLY A 46 1.09 -4.63 15.37
CA GLY A 46 2.50 -4.98 15.25
C GLY A 46 2.76 -6.22 14.42
N LYS A 47 1.82 -6.58 13.53
CA LYS A 47 1.93 -7.77 12.69
C LYS A 47 2.31 -7.39 11.27
N ALA A 48 3.12 -8.23 10.62
CA ALA A 48 3.44 -8.07 9.21
C ALA A 48 2.19 -8.40 8.37
N PRO A 49 1.80 -7.51 7.42
CA PRO A 49 0.56 -7.70 6.69
C PRO A 49 0.64 -8.68 5.52
N PHE A 50 1.84 -9.07 5.09
CA PHE A 50 2.01 -9.86 3.87
C PHE A 50 2.81 -11.13 4.10
N SER A 51 2.39 -12.20 3.41
CA SER A 51 3.11 -13.45 3.37
C SER A 51 4.40 -13.31 2.54
N PRO A 52 5.36 -14.24 2.67
CA PRO A 52 6.55 -14.22 1.81
C PRO A 52 6.22 -14.22 0.31
N GLU A 53 5.19 -14.96 -0.11
CA GLU A 53 4.77 -14.98 -1.52
C GLU A 53 4.29 -13.62 -1.98
N THR A 54 3.48 -12.94 -1.16
CA THR A 54 3.00 -11.60 -1.47
C THR A 54 4.15 -10.61 -1.52
N LEU A 55 5.12 -10.73 -0.61
CA LEU A 55 6.31 -9.88 -0.61
C LEU A 55 7.13 -10.03 -1.90
N GLU A 56 7.23 -11.24 -2.44
CA GLU A 56 7.88 -11.44 -3.74
C GLU A 56 7.14 -10.71 -4.86
N LYS A 57 5.81 -10.76 -4.83
CA LYS A 57 4.99 -10.07 -5.82
C LYS A 57 5.16 -8.56 -5.71
N ILE A 58 5.22 -8.04 -4.48
CA ILE A 58 5.47 -6.61 -4.24
C ILE A 58 6.82 -6.21 -4.82
N ALA A 59 7.87 -7.02 -4.61
CA ALA A 59 9.19 -6.73 -5.15
C ALA A 59 9.15 -6.65 -6.68
N ALA A 60 8.42 -7.56 -7.33
CA ALA A 60 8.25 -7.54 -8.78
C ALA A 60 7.54 -6.27 -9.25
N LEU A 61 6.45 -5.88 -8.57
CA LEU A 61 5.69 -4.67 -8.90
C LEU A 61 6.52 -3.41 -8.69
N LYS A 62 7.32 -3.37 -7.63
CA LYS A 62 8.24 -2.24 -7.40
C LYS A 62 9.21 -2.09 -8.57
N GLY A 63 9.71 -3.20 -9.10
CA GLY A 63 10.57 -3.18 -10.28
C GLY A 63 9.86 -2.65 -11.52
N VAL A 64 8.62 -3.08 -11.73
CA VAL A 64 7.81 -2.63 -12.88
C VAL A 64 7.63 -1.12 -12.87
N TYR A 65 7.33 -0.53 -11.73
CA TYR A 65 7.03 0.90 -11.64
C TYR A 65 8.22 1.75 -11.19
N GLY A 66 9.38 1.15 -11.03
CA GLY A 66 10.57 1.86 -10.61
C GLY A 66 10.45 2.46 -9.22
N LEU A 67 9.71 1.80 -8.33
CA LEU A 67 9.56 2.27 -6.96
C LEU A 67 10.81 1.90 -6.16
N ASP A 68 11.64 2.90 -5.88
CA ASP A 68 12.90 2.73 -5.18
C ASP A 68 12.86 3.26 -3.74
N LEU A 69 11.69 3.68 -3.27
CA LEU A 69 11.51 4.14 -1.90
C LEU A 69 11.40 2.95 -0.96
N ALA A 70 11.92 3.11 0.24
CA ALA A 70 11.90 2.07 1.27
C ALA A 70 11.35 2.64 2.57
N ALA A 71 11.14 1.79 3.56
CA ALA A 71 10.60 2.20 4.85
C ALA A 71 11.42 3.31 5.51
N ALA A 72 12.75 3.31 5.29
CA ALA A 72 13.62 4.34 5.82
C ALA A 72 13.32 5.72 5.26
N ASP A 73 12.67 5.80 4.10
CA ASP A 73 12.30 7.07 3.47
C ASP A 73 10.98 7.63 3.99
N ALA A 74 10.22 6.84 4.72
CA ALA A 74 8.92 7.24 5.24
C ALA A 74 9.08 8.51 6.08
N HIS A 75 8.13 9.43 5.93
CA HIS A 75 8.09 10.72 6.63
C HIS A 75 9.20 11.69 6.21
N ARG A 76 9.97 11.36 5.18
CA ARG A 76 11.05 12.20 4.66
C ARG A 76 10.81 12.64 3.23
N LEU A 77 9.63 12.33 2.70
CA LEU A 77 9.34 12.62 1.30
C LEU A 77 8.92 14.08 1.13
N THR A 78 9.52 14.76 0.16
CA THR A 78 9.17 16.15 -0.19
C THR A 78 8.57 16.16 -1.57
N GLU A 79 7.39 16.76 -1.70
CA GLU A 79 6.70 16.80 -2.98
C GLU A 79 7.40 17.79 -3.91
N THR A 80 7.58 17.37 -5.19
CA THR A 80 8.16 18.24 -6.21
C THR A 80 7.24 19.45 -6.44
N PRO A 81 7.77 20.68 -6.38
CA PRO A 81 6.97 21.86 -6.70
C PRO A 81 6.60 21.85 -8.17
N LYS A 82 5.45 22.44 -8.49
CA LYS A 82 5.01 22.63 -9.86
C LYS A 82 5.13 24.07 -10.26
#